data_7486382400035e43f330eda4a9837d7e
#
_entry.id   7486382400035e43f330eda4a9837d7e
#
_cell.length_a   1.000
_cell.length_b   1.000
_cell.length_c   1.000
_cell.angle_alpha   90.00
_cell.angle_beta   90.00
_cell.angle_gamma   90.00
#
_symmetry.space_group_name_H-M   'P 1'
#
loop_
_entity.id
_entity.type
_entity.pdbx_description
1 polymer ?
#
loop_
_entity_poly.entity_id
_entity_poly.type
_entity_poly.pdbx_seq_one_letter_code
_entity_poly.pdbx_strand_id
1 'polypeptide(L)'
;MGKTVKFINERAWDVYILPDARAKMEMYCELCEKEIGWLGFVKKLEGIGYMITDVALLKQEVHSTTTEITPEGLLDFWAQTPPEKHGEIKMWGHSHVNMSPSPSGQDDSQMDYFKDGNEWFIRLITNKKGDMNITIYDYAHGFEIHDDKLITYYPQRTEMRNKIKEEIAEKVSEKKVTPVTTPYKNNYANGYNSWNGRRNTTKGTGAKTEPMFKDIEVKYVNKFEDALNDPNYWQDILAVGA
;
A
#
# COMPACT_ATOMS: atom_id res chain seq x y z
N MET A 1 -27.43 5.78 -30.64
CA MET A 1 -27.38 5.98 -29.19
C MET A 1 -26.09 5.39 -28.68
N GLY A 2 -25.10 6.25 -28.37
CA GLY A 2 -23.81 5.83 -27.83
C GLY A 2 -23.97 5.41 -26.37
N LYS A 3 -23.50 4.20 -26.04
CA LYS A 3 -23.42 3.76 -24.64
C LYS A 3 -22.25 4.49 -23.98
N THR A 4 -22.53 5.36 -23.03
CA THR A 4 -21.49 5.97 -22.19
C THR A 4 -21.07 4.94 -21.14
N VAL A 5 -19.86 4.41 -21.25
CA VAL A 5 -19.27 3.58 -20.20
C VAL A 5 -18.67 4.56 -19.18
N LYS A 6 -19.30 4.65 -18.02
CA LYS A 6 -18.69 5.33 -16.87
C LYS A 6 -17.70 4.36 -16.25
N PHE A 7 -16.41 4.65 -16.38
CA PHE A 7 -15.40 4.03 -15.52
C PHE A 7 -15.57 4.63 -14.13
N ILE A 8 -16.13 3.86 -13.22
CA ILE A 8 -16.13 4.20 -11.80
C ILE A 8 -14.71 3.88 -11.33
N ASN A 9 -13.91 4.92 -11.16
CA ASN A 9 -12.52 4.80 -10.72
C ASN A 9 -12.47 4.66 -9.19
N GLU A 10 -13.33 3.81 -8.63
CA GLU A 10 -13.24 3.42 -7.23
C GLU A 10 -12.33 2.19 -7.18
N ARG A 11 -11.09 2.37 -6.70
CA ARG A 11 -10.17 1.27 -6.42
C ARG A 11 -10.70 0.47 -5.22
N ALA A 12 -11.69 -0.38 -5.47
CA ALA A 12 -12.23 -1.31 -4.48
C ALA A 12 -11.31 -2.53 -4.23
N TRP A 13 -10.03 -2.41 -4.60
CA TRP A 13 -9.10 -3.55 -4.64
C TRP A 13 -7.83 -3.31 -3.83
N ASP A 14 -7.68 -2.17 -3.18
CA ASP A 14 -6.50 -1.91 -2.35
C ASP A 14 -6.43 -2.92 -1.20
N VAL A 15 -5.22 -3.40 -0.90
CA VAL A 15 -4.98 -4.31 0.22
C VAL A 15 -4.30 -3.55 1.35
N TYR A 16 -4.98 -3.51 2.47
CA TYR A 16 -4.52 -2.87 3.71
C TYR A 16 -4.09 -3.92 4.72
N ILE A 17 -3.18 -3.55 5.61
CA ILE A 17 -2.74 -4.41 6.71
C ILE A 17 -2.61 -3.59 8.01
N LEU A 18 -3.02 -4.16 9.13
CA LEU A 18 -2.78 -3.56 10.44
C LEU A 18 -1.29 -3.61 10.82
N PRO A 19 -0.77 -2.65 11.59
CA PRO A 19 0.65 -2.55 11.93
C PRO A 19 1.20 -3.81 12.59
N ASP A 20 0.46 -4.41 13.52
CA ASP A 20 0.91 -5.61 14.24
C ASP A 20 0.96 -6.84 13.32
N ALA A 21 -0.04 -7.00 12.42
CA ALA A 21 -0.03 -8.05 11.41
C ALA A 21 1.15 -7.89 10.44
N ARG A 22 1.44 -6.64 10.05
CA ARG A 22 2.60 -6.30 9.23
C ARG A 22 3.91 -6.67 9.89
N ALA A 23 4.08 -6.27 11.16
CA ALA A 23 5.28 -6.55 11.93
C ALA A 23 5.49 -8.07 12.11
N LYS A 24 4.43 -8.83 12.39
CA LYS A 24 4.51 -10.29 12.47
C LYS A 24 4.99 -10.89 11.15
N MET A 25 4.39 -10.52 10.04
CA MET A 25 4.74 -11.02 8.69
C MET A 25 6.20 -10.71 8.35
N GLU A 26 6.64 -9.48 8.59
CA GLU A 26 8.03 -9.06 8.33
C GLU A 26 9.02 -9.85 9.21
N MET A 27 8.71 -10.06 10.49
CA MET A 27 9.54 -10.87 11.39
C MET A 27 9.59 -12.34 10.98
N TYR A 28 8.50 -12.94 10.47
CA TYR A 28 8.56 -14.29 9.92
C TYR A 28 9.57 -14.39 8.77
N CYS A 29 9.56 -13.42 7.87
CA CYS A 29 10.51 -13.37 6.75
C CYS A 29 11.95 -13.12 7.22
N GLU A 30 12.15 -12.20 8.17
CA GLU A 30 13.48 -11.84 8.67
C GLU A 30 14.15 -13.02 9.40
N LEU A 31 13.41 -13.65 10.31
CA LEU A 31 13.94 -14.66 11.23
C LEU A 31 14.05 -16.07 10.62
N CYS A 32 13.38 -16.35 9.51
CA CYS A 32 13.47 -17.62 8.82
C CYS A 32 14.43 -17.55 7.62
N GLU A 33 15.40 -18.47 7.57
CA GLU A 33 16.35 -18.57 6.45
C GLU A 33 15.82 -19.44 5.28
N LYS A 34 14.62 -19.97 5.42
CA LYS A 34 13.92 -20.77 4.42
C LYS A 34 12.62 -20.09 3.99
N GLU A 35 12.00 -20.59 2.95
CA GLU A 35 10.65 -20.19 2.62
C GLU A 35 9.71 -20.54 3.76
N ILE A 36 8.94 -19.57 4.19
CA ILE A 36 8.00 -19.70 5.31
C ILE A 36 6.64 -19.21 4.86
N GLY A 37 5.57 -19.95 5.22
CA GLY A 37 4.20 -19.62 4.85
C GLY A 37 3.33 -19.31 6.07
N TRP A 38 2.27 -18.56 5.86
CA TRP A 38 1.28 -18.20 6.89
C TRP A 38 -0.11 -18.03 6.31
N LEU A 39 -1.13 -18.19 7.13
CA LEU A 39 -2.49 -17.80 6.80
C LEU A 39 -2.78 -16.39 7.31
N GLY A 40 -3.65 -15.67 6.61
CA GLY A 40 -4.07 -14.31 7.00
C GLY A 40 -5.56 -14.22 7.21
N PHE A 41 -5.93 -13.46 8.25
CA PHE A 41 -7.29 -13.05 8.52
C PHE A 41 -7.59 -11.77 7.78
N VAL A 42 -8.58 -11.77 6.90
CA VAL A 42 -8.88 -10.65 6.01
C VAL A 42 -10.35 -10.33 6.04
N LYS A 43 -10.67 -9.04 6.19
CA LYS A 43 -12.01 -8.50 6.06
C LYS A 43 -12.14 -7.77 4.73
N LYS A 44 -13.22 -8.05 3.99
CA LYS A 44 -13.57 -7.28 2.80
C LYS A 44 -14.30 -6.02 3.24
N LEU A 45 -13.81 -4.87 2.80
CA LEU A 45 -14.38 -3.56 3.09
C LEU A 45 -15.11 -3.08 1.82
N GLU A 46 -16.44 -2.98 1.88
CA GLU A 46 -17.25 -2.61 0.71
C GLU A 46 -16.84 -1.24 0.14
N GLY A 47 -16.57 -1.21 -1.17
CA GLY A 47 -16.17 0.01 -1.88
C GLY A 47 -14.77 0.52 -1.55
N ILE A 48 -13.98 -0.21 -0.72
CA ILE A 48 -12.67 0.22 -0.25
C ILE A 48 -11.58 -0.78 -0.65
N GLY A 49 -11.77 -2.08 -0.33
CA GLY A 49 -10.75 -3.10 -0.59
C GLY A 49 -10.74 -4.19 0.47
N TYR A 50 -9.56 -4.59 0.90
CA TYR A 50 -9.34 -5.72 1.80
C TYR A 50 -8.43 -5.31 2.95
N MET A 51 -8.80 -5.68 4.18
CA MET A 51 -8.01 -5.40 5.38
C MET A 51 -7.47 -6.70 5.99
N ILE A 52 -6.17 -6.88 5.96
CA ILE A 52 -5.49 -7.95 6.70
C ILE A 52 -5.41 -7.51 8.17
N THR A 53 -6.14 -8.22 9.03
CA THR A 53 -6.25 -7.89 10.45
C THR A 53 -5.23 -8.63 11.30
N ASP A 54 -4.84 -9.85 10.91
CA ASP A 54 -3.81 -10.64 11.56
C ASP A 54 -3.21 -11.67 10.59
N VAL A 55 -2.05 -12.24 10.97
CA VAL A 55 -1.41 -13.36 10.29
C VAL A 55 -1.05 -14.44 11.30
N ALA A 56 -1.19 -15.70 10.91
CA ALA A 56 -0.93 -16.85 11.75
C ALA A 56 0.08 -17.80 11.11
N LEU A 57 1.10 -18.14 11.88
CA LEU A 57 2.07 -19.16 11.52
C LEU A 57 1.55 -20.54 11.93
N LEU A 58 1.61 -21.49 11.02
CA LEU A 58 1.20 -22.87 11.27
C LEU A 58 2.43 -23.77 11.36
N LYS A 59 2.29 -24.96 11.97
CA LYS A 59 3.30 -26.01 11.90
C LYS A 59 3.49 -26.40 10.44
N GLN A 60 4.72 -26.33 9.95
CA GLN A 60 5.06 -26.52 8.55
C GLN A 60 6.45 -27.11 8.40
N GLU A 61 6.66 -27.82 7.30
CA GLU A 61 7.97 -28.24 6.85
C GLU A 61 8.46 -27.27 5.78
N VAL A 62 9.68 -26.77 5.95
CA VAL A 62 10.25 -25.73 5.08
C VAL A 62 11.51 -26.21 4.40
N HIS A 63 11.63 -25.94 3.10
CA HIS A 63 12.81 -26.17 2.29
C HIS A 63 13.31 -24.84 1.71
N SER A 64 14.36 -24.89 0.90
CA SER A 64 14.94 -23.69 0.31
C SER A 64 14.00 -23.00 -0.70
N THR A 65 13.05 -23.72 -1.25
CA THR A 65 12.16 -23.26 -2.34
C THR A 65 10.71 -23.72 -2.18
N THR A 66 10.36 -24.29 -1.03
CA THR A 66 8.99 -24.77 -0.78
C THR A 66 8.66 -24.71 0.69
N THR A 67 7.39 -24.44 0.97
CA THR A 67 6.82 -24.56 2.31
C THR A 67 5.54 -25.40 2.24
N GLU A 68 5.39 -26.34 3.17
CA GLU A 68 4.25 -27.23 3.24
C GLU A 68 3.69 -27.26 4.67
N ILE A 69 2.41 -26.88 4.82
CA ILE A 69 1.72 -26.98 6.11
C ILE A 69 1.45 -28.44 6.41
N THR A 70 1.86 -28.89 7.60
CA THR A 70 1.59 -30.26 8.01
C THR A 70 0.10 -30.47 8.32
N PRO A 71 -0.46 -31.66 8.07
CA PRO A 71 -1.87 -31.95 8.43
C PRO A 71 -2.17 -31.68 9.90
N GLU A 72 -1.25 -32.03 10.82
CA GLU A 72 -1.36 -31.75 12.24
C GLU A 72 -1.37 -30.23 12.51
N GLY A 73 -0.51 -29.47 11.81
CA GLY A 73 -0.46 -28.02 11.92
C GLY A 73 -1.77 -27.37 11.50
N LEU A 74 -2.38 -27.89 10.45
CA LEU A 74 -3.67 -27.41 9.98
C LEU A 74 -4.79 -27.72 10.97
N LEU A 75 -4.83 -28.96 11.49
CA LEU A 75 -5.82 -29.37 12.50
C LEU A 75 -5.69 -28.54 13.79
N ASP A 76 -4.47 -28.39 14.30
CA ASP A 76 -4.19 -27.58 15.48
C ASP A 76 -4.64 -26.11 15.28
N PHE A 77 -4.37 -25.56 14.11
CA PHE A 77 -4.77 -24.19 13.78
C PHE A 77 -6.30 -24.03 13.78
N TRP A 78 -7.03 -24.94 13.12
CA TRP A 78 -8.49 -24.91 13.13
C TRP A 78 -9.08 -25.08 14.53
N ALA A 79 -8.49 -25.97 15.35
CA ALA A 79 -8.94 -26.19 16.71
C ALA A 79 -8.73 -25.01 17.64
N GLN A 80 -7.67 -24.21 17.39
CA GLN A 80 -7.33 -23.04 18.20
C GLN A 80 -8.00 -21.75 17.69
N THR A 81 -8.41 -21.73 16.43
CA THR A 81 -9.06 -20.55 15.85
C THR A 81 -10.54 -20.55 16.19
N PRO A 82 -11.07 -19.49 16.81
CA PRO A 82 -12.49 -19.37 17.11
C PRO A 82 -13.34 -19.56 15.84
N PRO A 83 -14.45 -20.34 15.88
CA PRO A 83 -15.27 -20.63 14.71
C PRO A 83 -15.77 -19.39 13.95
N GLU A 84 -16.05 -18.30 14.66
CA GLU A 84 -16.47 -17.02 14.08
C GLU A 84 -15.40 -16.36 13.22
N LYS A 85 -14.13 -16.70 13.42
CA LYS A 85 -13.00 -16.20 12.63
C LYS A 85 -12.66 -17.06 11.41
N HIS A 86 -13.23 -18.25 11.31
CA HIS A 86 -12.92 -19.15 10.19
C HIS A 86 -13.24 -18.52 8.83
N GLY A 87 -14.34 -17.76 8.74
CA GLY A 87 -14.71 -17.05 7.51
C GLY A 87 -13.76 -15.91 7.11
N GLU A 88 -12.93 -15.44 8.04
CA GLU A 88 -11.94 -14.39 7.80
C GLU A 88 -10.61 -14.92 7.26
N ILE A 89 -10.37 -16.24 7.29
CA ILE A 89 -9.15 -16.86 6.75
C ILE A 89 -9.22 -16.82 5.23
N LYS A 90 -8.71 -15.75 4.64
CA LYS A 90 -8.84 -15.40 3.22
C LYS A 90 -7.52 -15.01 2.57
N MET A 91 -6.39 -15.35 3.18
CA MET A 91 -5.09 -15.09 2.59
C MET A 91 -4.12 -16.25 2.84
N TRP A 92 -3.38 -16.61 1.81
CA TRP A 92 -2.15 -17.40 1.88
C TRP A 92 -0.97 -16.48 1.57
N GLY A 93 -0.03 -16.41 2.51
CA GLY A 93 1.21 -15.67 2.34
C GLY A 93 2.42 -16.56 2.49
N HIS A 94 3.50 -16.28 1.76
CA HIS A 94 4.79 -16.93 1.97
C HIS A 94 5.96 -16.03 1.53
N SER A 95 7.16 -16.40 1.96
CA SER A 95 8.37 -15.66 1.62
C SER A 95 9.21 -16.42 0.60
N HIS A 96 9.73 -15.71 -0.40
CA HIS A 96 10.74 -16.18 -1.34
C HIS A 96 12.17 -15.90 -0.86
N VAL A 97 12.38 -15.71 0.44
CA VAL A 97 13.67 -15.39 1.09
C VAL A 97 14.37 -14.21 0.39
N ASN A 98 15.33 -14.46 -0.49
CA ASN A 98 16.08 -13.43 -1.23
C ASN A 98 15.72 -13.35 -2.72
N MET A 99 14.83 -14.23 -3.20
CA MET A 99 14.41 -14.27 -4.60
C MET A 99 13.36 -13.18 -4.91
N SER A 100 13.01 -13.03 -6.18
CA SER A 100 11.90 -12.20 -6.59
C SER A 100 10.58 -12.78 -6.03
N PRO A 101 9.61 -11.95 -5.62
CA PRO A 101 8.30 -12.42 -5.17
C PRO A 101 7.39 -12.83 -6.34
N SER A 102 7.96 -13.14 -7.50
CA SER A 102 7.19 -13.64 -8.66
C SER A 102 6.66 -15.04 -8.36
N PRO A 103 5.37 -15.31 -8.60
CA PRO A 103 4.78 -16.62 -8.35
C PRO A 103 5.42 -17.69 -9.24
N SER A 104 5.57 -18.90 -8.67
CA SER A 104 5.95 -20.11 -9.40
C SER A 104 4.70 -20.89 -9.85
N GLY A 105 4.88 -21.88 -10.71
CA GLY A 105 3.78 -22.77 -11.09
C GLY A 105 3.20 -23.56 -9.91
N GLN A 106 3.99 -23.80 -8.85
CA GLN A 106 3.52 -24.41 -7.61
C GLN A 106 2.61 -23.45 -6.85
N ASP A 107 2.96 -22.17 -6.77
CA ASP A 107 2.14 -21.14 -6.11
C ASP A 107 0.78 -21.00 -6.79
N ASP A 108 0.76 -21.06 -8.13
CA ASP A 108 -0.49 -21.00 -8.89
C ASP A 108 -1.35 -22.24 -8.65
N SER A 109 -0.76 -23.44 -8.66
CA SER A 109 -1.47 -24.68 -8.38
C SER A 109 -2.02 -24.73 -6.95
N GLN A 110 -1.33 -24.11 -6.00
CA GLN A 110 -1.75 -24.06 -4.60
C GLN A 110 -3.04 -23.24 -4.43
N MET A 111 -3.27 -22.23 -5.27
CA MET A 111 -4.48 -21.43 -5.20
C MET A 111 -5.74 -22.18 -5.59
N ASP A 112 -5.62 -23.28 -6.34
CA ASP A 112 -6.75 -24.16 -6.65
C ASP A 112 -7.36 -24.79 -5.39
N TYR A 113 -6.55 -25.09 -4.37
CA TYR A 113 -7.04 -25.62 -3.08
C TYR A 113 -7.90 -24.61 -2.31
N PHE A 114 -7.66 -23.32 -2.49
CA PHE A 114 -8.41 -22.25 -1.82
C PHE A 114 -9.64 -21.79 -2.60
N LYS A 115 -9.86 -22.32 -3.79
CA LYS A 115 -11.00 -21.95 -4.64
C LYS A 115 -12.31 -22.48 -4.07
N ASP A 116 -12.31 -23.72 -3.60
CA ASP A 116 -13.52 -24.36 -3.12
C ASP A 116 -14.01 -23.72 -1.81
N GLY A 117 -15.25 -23.25 -1.83
CA GLY A 117 -15.89 -22.61 -0.67
C GLY A 117 -15.49 -21.14 -0.44
N ASN A 118 -14.69 -20.53 -1.33
CA ASN A 118 -14.33 -19.14 -1.26
C ASN A 118 -14.84 -18.35 -2.48
N GLU A 119 -15.51 -17.22 -2.24
CA GLU A 119 -15.85 -16.26 -3.30
C GLU A 119 -14.63 -15.49 -3.76
N TRP A 120 -13.68 -15.25 -2.88
CA TRP A 120 -12.42 -14.58 -3.13
C TRP A 120 -11.34 -15.04 -2.15
N PHE A 121 -10.09 -14.86 -2.56
CA PHE A 121 -8.93 -15.19 -1.73
C PHE A 121 -7.74 -14.34 -2.13
N ILE A 122 -6.77 -14.13 -1.23
CA ILE A 122 -5.57 -13.34 -1.49
C ILE A 122 -4.35 -14.24 -1.41
N ARG A 123 -3.46 -14.13 -2.41
CA ARG A 123 -2.08 -14.60 -2.32
C ARG A 123 -1.16 -13.42 -2.10
N LEU A 124 -0.25 -13.54 -1.13
CA LEU A 124 0.78 -12.55 -0.86
C LEU A 124 2.14 -13.23 -0.83
N ILE A 125 3.02 -12.88 -1.77
CA ILE A 125 4.41 -13.33 -1.80
C ILE A 125 5.30 -12.15 -1.45
N THR A 126 6.27 -12.35 -0.56
CA THR A 126 7.22 -11.30 -0.20
C THR A 126 8.64 -11.86 -0.13
N ASN A 127 9.63 -10.99 0.09
CA ASN A 127 11.01 -11.39 0.30
C ASN A 127 11.68 -10.55 1.41
N LYS A 128 12.91 -10.91 1.80
CA LYS A 128 13.67 -10.18 2.82
C LYS A 128 14.05 -8.75 2.41
N LYS A 129 13.87 -8.36 1.15
CA LYS A 129 14.09 -6.99 0.66
C LYS A 129 12.85 -6.11 0.80
N GLY A 130 11.70 -6.71 1.16
CA GLY A 130 10.42 -6.01 1.25
C GLY A 130 9.68 -5.86 -0.08
N ASP A 131 10.18 -6.49 -1.16
CA ASP A 131 9.42 -6.58 -2.40
C ASP A 131 8.20 -7.48 -2.20
N MET A 132 7.09 -7.18 -2.86
CA MET A 132 5.82 -7.89 -2.69
C MET A 132 5.15 -8.16 -4.03
N ASN A 133 4.39 -9.24 -4.07
CA ASN A 133 3.44 -9.56 -5.12
C ASN A 133 2.14 -9.99 -4.45
N ILE A 134 1.06 -9.29 -4.75
CA ILE A 134 -0.25 -9.54 -4.20
C ILE A 134 -1.17 -9.88 -5.36
N THR A 135 -1.88 -10.98 -5.25
CA THR A 135 -2.93 -11.36 -6.20
C THR A 135 -4.22 -11.59 -5.46
N ILE A 136 -5.26 -10.89 -5.86
CA ILE A 136 -6.62 -11.09 -5.38
C ILE A 136 -7.32 -11.95 -6.41
N TYR A 137 -7.76 -13.13 -6.00
CA TYR A 137 -8.56 -14.04 -6.81
C TYR A 137 -10.02 -13.79 -6.50
N ASP A 138 -10.77 -13.26 -7.44
CA ASP A 138 -12.23 -13.16 -7.34
C ASP A 138 -12.83 -14.38 -8.05
N TYR A 139 -13.05 -15.44 -7.29
CA TYR A 139 -13.57 -16.69 -7.81
C TYR A 139 -15.05 -16.58 -8.20
N ALA A 140 -15.79 -15.69 -7.56
CA ALA A 140 -17.21 -15.47 -7.87
C ALA A 140 -17.41 -14.90 -9.28
N HIS A 141 -16.47 -14.09 -9.75
CA HIS A 141 -16.56 -13.42 -11.04
C HIS A 141 -15.51 -13.92 -12.06
N GLY A 142 -14.57 -14.75 -11.64
CA GLY A 142 -13.59 -15.42 -12.51
C GLY A 142 -12.50 -14.50 -13.03
N PHE A 143 -11.99 -13.58 -12.22
CA PHE A 143 -10.86 -12.73 -12.57
C PHE A 143 -9.82 -12.61 -11.44
N GLU A 144 -8.65 -12.15 -11.81
CA GLU A 144 -7.52 -11.92 -10.91
C GLU A 144 -7.09 -10.46 -10.98
N ILE A 145 -6.69 -9.92 -9.83
CA ILE A 145 -6.15 -8.56 -9.72
C ILE A 145 -4.77 -8.66 -9.12
N HIS A 146 -3.80 -8.09 -9.82
CA HIS A 146 -2.41 -8.08 -9.39
C HIS A 146 -2.03 -6.70 -8.88
N ASP A 147 -1.40 -6.65 -7.72
CA ASP A 147 -0.85 -5.44 -7.10
C ASP A 147 0.52 -5.74 -6.48
N ASP A 148 1.31 -4.70 -6.28
CA ASP A 148 2.60 -4.75 -5.58
C ASP A 148 2.60 -3.90 -4.29
N LYS A 149 1.42 -3.38 -3.90
CA LYS A 149 1.27 -2.45 -2.78
C LYS A 149 0.48 -3.03 -1.64
N LEU A 150 1.12 -3.11 -0.47
CA LEU A 150 0.48 -3.40 0.80
C LEU A 150 0.49 -2.13 1.66
N ILE A 151 -0.70 -1.58 1.92
CA ILE A 151 -0.85 -0.30 2.61
C ILE A 151 -0.99 -0.54 4.11
N THR A 152 -0.03 -0.08 4.92
CA THR A 152 -0.17 -0.15 6.38
C THR A 152 -1.18 0.88 6.85
N TYR A 153 -2.25 0.41 7.47
CA TYR A 153 -3.30 1.26 8.03
C TYR A 153 -3.14 1.41 9.54
N TYR A 154 -3.06 2.65 9.99
CA TYR A 154 -2.94 3.01 11.41
C TYR A 154 -4.28 3.54 11.93
N PRO A 155 -5.03 2.79 12.75
CA PRO A 155 -6.36 3.19 13.23
C PRO A 155 -6.36 4.54 13.97
N GLN A 156 -5.28 4.88 14.65
CA GLN A 156 -5.15 6.14 15.42
C GLN A 156 -4.49 7.27 14.62
N ARG A 157 -4.29 7.10 13.31
CA ARG A 157 -3.55 8.08 12.49
C ARG A 157 -4.18 9.47 12.53
N THR A 158 -5.51 9.56 12.49
CA THR A 158 -6.21 10.84 12.48
C THR A 158 -6.03 11.60 13.79
N GLU A 159 -6.15 10.92 14.93
CA GLU A 159 -5.92 11.54 16.23
C GLU A 159 -4.46 11.99 16.39
N MET A 160 -3.52 11.13 16.03
CA MET A 160 -2.08 11.45 16.03
C MET A 160 -1.78 12.61 15.09
N ARG A 161 -2.36 12.64 13.90
CA ARG A 161 -2.20 13.72 12.92
C ARG A 161 -2.68 15.06 13.47
N ASN A 162 -3.81 15.07 14.17
CA ASN A 162 -4.33 16.29 14.76
C ASN A 162 -3.42 16.80 15.88
N LYS A 163 -2.96 15.92 16.78
CA LYS A 163 -1.97 16.26 17.81
C LYS A 163 -0.68 16.83 17.23
N ILE A 164 -0.17 16.21 16.16
CA ILE A 164 1.05 16.68 15.48
C ILE A 164 0.83 18.04 14.80
N LYS A 165 -0.34 18.27 14.20
CA LYS A 165 -0.68 19.57 13.61
C LYS A 165 -0.67 20.69 14.65
N GLU A 166 -1.23 20.44 15.82
CA GLU A 166 -1.23 21.39 16.94
C GLU A 166 0.21 21.65 17.41
N GLU A 167 1.01 20.61 17.55
CA GLU A 167 2.41 20.72 17.93
C GLU A 167 3.24 21.52 16.90
N ILE A 168 3.02 21.29 15.62
CA ILE A 168 3.67 22.06 14.54
C ILE A 168 3.25 23.53 14.60
N ALA A 169 1.95 23.79 14.79
CA ALA A 169 1.45 25.16 14.88
C ALA A 169 2.01 25.92 16.07
N GLU A 170 2.27 25.23 17.18
CA GLU A 170 2.87 25.81 18.40
C GLU A 170 4.37 26.05 18.27
N LYS A 171 5.11 25.08 17.68
CA LYS A 171 6.57 25.04 17.76
C LYS A 171 7.29 25.47 16.49
N VAL A 172 6.60 25.52 15.33
CA VAL A 172 7.20 25.82 14.05
C VAL A 172 6.75 27.19 13.54
N SER A 173 7.69 28.10 13.30
CA SER A 173 7.44 29.39 12.69
C SER A 173 8.32 29.59 11.45
N GLU A 174 7.76 30.18 10.39
CA GLU A 174 8.55 30.54 9.21
C GLU A 174 9.50 31.68 9.51
N LYS A 175 10.79 31.49 9.24
CA LYS A 175 11.77 32.56 9.27
C LYS A 175 11.52 33.50 8.08
N LYS A 176 11.02 34.70 8.36
CA LYS A 176 10.91 35.75 7.34
C LYS A 176 12.31 36.15 6.87
N VAL A 177 12.69 35.71 5.69
CA VAL A 177 13.92 36.17 5.05
C VAL A 177 13.64 37.54 4.44
N THR A 178 14.12 38.60 5.11
CA THR A 178 14.12 39.93 4.50
C THR A 178 15.16 39.91 3.39
N PRO A 179 14.78 40.19 2.13
CA PRO A 179 15.77 40.27 1.07
C PRO A 179 16.72 41.41 1.41
N VAL A 180 17.98 41.09 1.61
CA VAL A 180 19.04 42.12 1.75
C VAL A 180 19.23 42.73 0.38
N THR A 181 18.57 43.84 0.13
CA THR A 181 18.88 44.69 -1.00
C THR A 181 20.19 45.42 -0.70
N THR A 182 21.31 44.78 -0.97
CA THR A 182 22.59 45.50 -1.08
C THR A 182 22.52 46.32 -2.36
N PRO A 183 22.60 47.65 -2.27
CA PRO A 183 22.79 48.46 -3.47
C PRO A 183 24.18 48.16 -4.02
N TYR A 184 24.22 47.35 -5.06
CA TYR A 184 25.44 47.16 -5.83
C TYR A 184 25.76 48.50 -6.50
N LYS A 185 26.64 49.33 -5.86
CA LYS A 185 27.28 50.43 -6.52
C LYS A 185 28.27 49.85 -7.54
N ASN A 186 27.85 49.75 -8.78
CA ASN A 186 28.75 49.50 -9.89
C ASN A 186 29.62 50.74 -10.09
N ASN A 187 30.78 50.78 -9.42
CA ASN A 187 31.89 51.65 -9.77
C ASN A 187 32.96 50.84 -10.48
N TYR A 188 32.73 50.57 -11.75
CA TYR A 188 33.82 50.27 -12.70
C TYR A 188 33.45 50.86 -14.05
N ALA A 189 33.73 52.17 -14.19
CA ALA A 189 34.05 52.73 -15.46
C ALA A 189 35.57 52.57 -15.62
N ASN A 190 35.98 51.69 -16.52
CA ASN A 190 37.05 51.90 -17.48
C ASN A 190 37.43 50.63 -18.23
N GLY A 191 37.16 50.65 -19.48
CA GLY A 191 38.04 50.34 -20.58
C GLY A 191 38.56 48.89 -20.67
N TYR A 192 38.12 48.18 -21.64
CA TYR A 192 38.98 47.72 -22.74
C TYR A 192 38.14 46.96 -23.79
N ASN A 193 38.35 47.33 -24.98
CA ASN A 193 37.93 46.86 -26.28
C ASN A 193 37.66 45.37 -26.48
N SER A 194 36.61 45.15 -27.25
CA SER A 194 36.59 44.32 -28.46
C SER A 194 36.91 42.85 -28.31
N TRP A 195 35.86 42.04 -28.39
CA TRP A 195 35.91 40.88 -29.29
C TRP A 195 34.50 40.54 -29.81
N ASN A 196 34.38 40.60 -31.14
CA ASN A 196 33.22 40.20 -31.93
C ASN A 196 32.92 38.69 -31.73
N GLY A 197 31.78 38.43 -31.20
CA GLY A 197 31.20 37.10 -31.21
C GLY A 197 29.70 37.20 -31.38
N ARG A 198 29.24 37.10 -32.65
CA ARG A 198 27.83 36.97 -32.98
C ARG A 198 27.23 35.79 -32.19
N ARG A 199 26.41 36.07 -31.18
CA ARG A 199 25.43 35.10 -30.71
C ARG A 199 24.06 35.58 -31.12
N ASN A 200 23.44 34.78 -32.00
CA ASN A 200 22.02 34.88 -32.30
C ASN A 200 21.22 34.73 -31.00
N THR A 201 20.68 35.80 -30.49
CA THR A 201 19.64 35.79 -29.51
C THR A 201 18.33 35.53 -30.25
N THR A 202 17.96 34.25 -30.40
CA THR A 202 16.56 33.91 -30.62
C THR A 202 15.82 34.35 -29.36
N LYS A 203 15.03 35.40 -29.49
CA LYS A 203 13.99 35.73 -28.51
C LYS A 203 13.05 34.53 -28.42
N GLY A 204 13.27 33.70 -27.41
CA GLY A 204 12.28 32.75 -26.97
C GLY A 204 11.08 33.56 -26.45
N THR A 205 10.04 33.64 -27.23
CA THR A 205 8.71 33.99 -26.75
C THR A 205 8.38 32.94 -25.68
N GLY A 206 8.45 33.33 -24.42
CA GLY A 206 7.98 32.51 -23.29
C GLY A 206 6.50 32.26 -23.48
N ALA A 207 6.20 31.16 -24.14
CA ALA A 207 4.88 30.56 -24.03
C ALA A 207 4.72 30.17 -22.55
N LYS A 208 3.89 30.94 -21.88
CA LYS A 208 3.34 30.50 -20.60
C LYS A 208 2.61 29.18 -20.89
N THR A 209 3.27 28.06 -20.63
CA THR A 209 2.59 26.78 -20.50
C THR A 209 1.72 26.91 -19.26
N GLU A 210 0.47 27.28 -19.46
CA GLU A 210 -0.55 27.07 -18.45
C GLU A 210 -0.62 25.56 -18.21
N PRO A 211 -0.65 25.12 -16.94
CA PRO A 211 -0.75 23.70 -16.66
C PRO A 211 -2.05 23.18 -17.28
N MET A 212 -1.92 22.16 -18.11
CA MET A 212 -2.98 21.54 -18.93
C MET A 212 -4.14 20.92 -18.10
N PHE A 213 -4.15 21.12 -16.78
CA PHE A 213 -5.08 20.55 -15.81
C PHE A 213 -5.68 21.57 -14.85
N LYS A 214 -5.91 22.80 -15.30
CA LYS A 214 -6.39 23.88 -14.42
C LYS A 214 -7.84 23.77 -13.99
N ASP A 215 -8.66 22.90 -14.58
CA ASP A 215 -10.10 22.83 -14.36
C ASP A 215 -10.64 21.42 -14.11
N ILE A 216 -9.77 20.47 -13.74
CA ILE A 216 -10.27 19.23 -13.17
C ILE A 216 -10.29 19.42 -11.65
N GLU A 217 -11.40 19.98 -11.17
CA GLU A 217 -11.79 19.83 -9.78
C GLU A 217 -12.12 18.33 -9.58
N VAL A 218 -11.07 17.56 -9.31
CA VAL A 218 -11.23 16.17 -8.91
C VAL A 218 -11.79 16.24 -7.50
N LYS A 219 -13.11 16.31 -7.40
CA LYS A 219 -13.83 15.96 -6.18
C LYS A 219 -13.62 14.45 -6.00
N TYR A 220 -12.48 14.11 -5.45
CA TYR A 220 -12.38 12.87 -4.70
C TYR A 220 -13.32 13.02 -3.52
N VAL A 221 -14.57 12.62 -3.70
CA VAL A 221 -15.41 12.26 -2.56
C VAL A 221 -14.73 11.00 -2.04
N ASN A 222 -13.78 11.20 -1.14
CA ASN A 222 -13.06 10.14 -0.45
C ASN A 222 -14.06 9.52 0.52
N LYS A 223 -14.96 8.65 0.02
CA LYS A 223 -15.75 7.76 0.88
C LYS A 223 -14.84 7.01 1.86
N PHE A 224 -13.58 6.82 1.47
CA PHE A 224 -12.55 6.25 2.30
C PHE A 224 -12.11 7.20 3.44
N GLU A 225 -11.88 8.48 3.17
CA GLU A 225 -11.59 9.45 4.25
C GLU A 225 -12.77 9.65 5.18
N ASP A 226 -13.99 9.60 4.67
CA ASP A 226 -15.20 9.67 5.49
C ASP A 226 -15.35 8.40 6.36
N ALA A 227 -15.11 7.22 5.81
CA ALA A 227 -15.10 5.97 6.55
C ALA A 227 -13.90 5.88 7.53
N LEU A 228 -12.73 6.39 7.14
CA LEU A 228 -11.55 6.49 8.03
C LEU A 228 -11.77 7.44 9.20
N ASN A 229 -12.60 8.46 9.02
CA ASN A 229 -12.91 9.47 10.03
C ASN A 229 -14.14 9.13 10.87
N ASP A 230 -14.88 8.05 10.55
CA ASP A 230 -15.96 7.56 11.38
C ASP A 230 -15.42 6.64 12.48
N PRO A 231 -15.41 7.08 13.76
CA PRO A 231 -14.93 6.26 14.86
C PRO A 231 -15.74 4.96 15.04
N ASN A 232 -17.01 4.94 14.63
CA ASN A 232 -17.90 3.79 14.78
C ASN A 232 -17.61 2.74 13.71
N TYR A 233 -17.26 3.15 12.49
CA TYR A 233 -16.93 2.23 11.40
C TYR A 233 -15.77 1.27 11.77
N TRP A 234 -14.77 1.81 12.48
CA TRP A 234 -13.59 1.00 12.90
C TRP A 234 -13.82 0.25 14.20
N GLN A 235 -14.69 0.75 15.10
CA GLN A 235 -15.04 0.03 16.32
C GLN A 235 -15.74 -1.30 15.99
N ASP A 236 -16.62 -1.33 15.01
CA ASP A 236 -17.31 -2.56 14.59
C ASP A 236 -16.32 -3.55 13.91
N ILE A 237 -15.30 -3.04 13.20
CA ILE A 237 -14.26 -3.88 12.57
C ILE A 237 -13.27 -4.42 13.60
N LEU A 238 -12.93 -3.63 14.62
CA LEU A 238 -11.91 -3.98 15.64
C LEU A 238 -12.53 -4.66 16.88
N ALA A 239 -13.80 -4.43 17.20
CA ALA A 239 -14.48 -4.96 18.39
C ALA A 239 -14.76 -6.47 18.34
N VAL A 240 -14.52 -7.15 17.23
CA VAL A 240 -14.64 -8.62 17.11
C VAL A 240 -13.36 -9.33 17.59
N GLY A 241 -12.47 -8.64 18.29
CA GLY A 241 -11.16 -9.15 18.73
C GLY A 241 -10.82 -8.96 20.21
N ALA A 242 -11.81 -8.65 21.06
CA ALA A 242 -11.65 -8.59 22.51
C ALA A 242 -12.40 -9.72 23.23
#